data_752ac6e31b029b61afbb8484fde8cc27
#
_entry.id   752ac6e31b029b61afbb8484fde8cc27
#
_cell.length_a   1.000
_cell.length_b   1.000
_cell.length_c   1.000
_cell.angle_alpha   90.00
_cell.angle_beta   90.00
_cell.angle_gamma   90.00
#
_symmetry.space_group_name_H-M   'P 1'
#
loop_
_entity.id
_entity.type
_entity.pdbx_description
1 polymer ?
#
loop_
_entity_poly.entity_id
_entity_poly.type
_entity_poly.pdbx_seq_one_letter_code
_entity_poly.pdbx_strand_id
1 'polypeptide(L)'
;MRIGIWSCASIAATSLAVASASFAHHSVTGQFDPEQRLELNGVISKIDWVNPHIYIHLDVENDAGETETWRLETVPPAFLYRAQVTENMLRGSGKPVRIEALRGRDQSQNLGFIITIHYAEGHHYQLSADRY
;
A
#
# COMPACT_ATOMS: atom_id res chain seq x y z
N MET A 1 -36.54 -63.76 19.84
CA MET A 1 -36.36 -62.43 20.40
C MET A 1 -35.05 -61.91 19.84
N ARG A 2 -35.10 -61.06 18.83
CA ARG A 2 -33.94 -60.53 18.11
C ARG A 2 -33.84 -59.05 18.38
N ILE A 3 -32.84 -58.63 19.08
CA ILE A 3 -32.53 -57.21 19.35
C ILE A 3 -31.58 -56.76 18.24
N GLY A 4 -32.09 -55.89 17.41
CA GLY A 4 -31.32 -55.29 16.35
C GLY A 4 -30.34 -54.22 16.87
N ILE A 5 -29.10 -54.38 16.48
CA ILE A 5 -28.05 -53.36 16.66
C ILE A 5 -28.07 -52.51 15.40
N TRP A 6 -28.62 -51.33 15.46
CA TRP A 6 -28.52 -50.35 14.41
C TRP A 6 -28.21 -48.97 14.96
N SER A 7 -27.21 -48.37 14.32
CA SER A 7 -26.95 -46.91 14.32
C SER A 7 -25.98 -46.38 15.34
N CYS A 8 -24.73 -46.52 15.05
CA CYS A 8 -23.69 -45.56 15.42
C CYS A 8 -22.78 -45.27 14.21
N ALA A 9 -23.29 -44.60 13.22
CA ALA A 9 -22.45 -44.15 12.10
C ALA A 9 -23.13 -42.96 11.48
N SER A 10 -22.97 -41.76 11.96
CA SER A 10 -23.23 -40.50 11.25
C SER A 10 -22.97 -39.27 12.09
N ILE A 11 -21.79 -39.14 12.72
CA ILE A 11 -21.32 -37.85 13.26
C ILE A 11 -19.80 -37.78 13.00
N ALA A 12 -19.44 -37.62 11.75
CA ALA A 12 -18.05 -37.33 11.40
C ALA A 12 -17.94 -36.72 10.00
N ALA A 13 -18.65 -35.65 9.71
CA ALA A 13 -18.46 -34.95 8.45
C ALA A 13 -19.00 -33.51 8.45
N THR A 14 -18.67 -32.74 9.50
CA THR A 14 -19.03 -31.28 9.44
C THR A 14 -18.02 -30.40 10.15
N SER A 15 -16.75 -30.69 9.98
CA SER A 15 -15.68 -29.85 10.56
C SER A 15 -14.59 -29.61 9.53
N LEU A 16 -14.94 -29.11 8.36
CA LEU A 16 -13.91 -28.67 7.43
C LEU A 16 -14.47 -27.67 6.43
N ALA A 17 -14.66 -26.44 6.84
CA ALA A 17 -14.71 -25.30 5.92
C ALA A 17 -14.75 -23.97 6.69
N VAL A 18 -13.88 -23.78 7.67
CA VAL A 18 -13.44 -22.45 8.00
C VAL A 18 -12.10 -22.28 7.29
N ALA A 19 -12.13 -22.14 5.98
CA ALA A 19 -11.05 -21.54 5.25
C ALA A 19 -10.99 -20.09 5.77
N SER A 20 -10.15 -19.86 6.74
CA SER A 20 -9.74 -18.54 7.18
C SER A 20 -9.23 -17.84 5.92
N ALA A 21 -9.98 -16.91 5.39
CA ALA A 21 -9.46 -15.90 4.50
C ALA A 21 -8.42 -15.15 5.33
N SER A 22 -7.21 -15.67 5.38
CA SER A 22 -6.04 -14.93 5.80
C SER A 22 -5.90 -13.83 4.76
N PHE A 23 -6.57 -12.72 4.99
CA PHE A 23 -6.15 -11.46 4.42
C PHE A 23 -4.73 -11.27 4.92
N ALA A 24 -3.77 -11.63 4.09
CA ALA A 24 -2.40 -11.23 4.29
C ALA A 24 -2.38 -9.70 4.14
N HIS A 25 -2.73 -9.01 5.23
CA HIS A 25 -2.31 -7.65 5.42
C HIS A 25 -0.80 -7.72 5.51
N HIS A 26 -0.15 -7.50 4.37
CA HIS A 26 1.29 -7.26 4.39
C HIS A 26 1.50 -6.10 5.36
N SER A 27 2.12 -6.40 6.50
CA SER A 27 2.48 -5.37 7.46
C SER A 27 3.38 -4.38 6.72
N VAL A 28 3.08 -3.08 6.81
CA VAL A 28 3.92 -2.03 6.23
C VAL A 28 5.38 -2.27 6.62
N THR A 29 5.63 -2.57 7.91
CA THR A 29 6.97 -2.86 8.44
C THR A 29 7.59 -4.16 7.91
N GLY A 30 6.81 -5.09 7.39
CA GLY A 30 7.31 -6.30 6.72
C GLY A 30 7.92 -6.02 5.35
N GLN A 31 7.39 -5.04 4.63
CA GLN A 31 7.79 -4.69 3.28
C GLN A 31 8.67 -3.43 3.22
N PHE A 32 8.46 -2.49 4.13
CA PHE A 32 9.17 -1.21 4.20
C PHE A 32 9.93 -1.10 5.51
N ASP A 33 11.06 -0.39 5.49
CA ASP A 33 11.94 -0.23 6.65
C ASP A 33 11.64 1.11 7.35
N PRO A 34 11.06 1.10 8.57
CA PRO A 34 10.76 2.34 9.30
C PRO A 34 12.01 3.15 9.69
N GLU A 35 13.19 2.52 9.72
CA GLU A 35 14.46 3.19 10.02
C GLU A 35 15.08 3.86 8.78
N GLN A 36 14.61 3.50 7.57
CA GLN A 36 15.11 4.06 6.32
C GLN A 36 14.10 5.01 5.70
N ARG A 37 14.25 6.29 5.99
CA ARG A 37 13.44 7.35 5.40
C ARG A 37 14.05 7.84 4.10
N LEU A 38 13.16 8.14 3.14
CA LEU A 38 13.47 8.72 1.85
C LEU A 38 12.85 10.10 1.75
N GLU A 39 13.56 11.00 1.10
CA GLU A 39 12.99 12.22 0.55
C GLU A 39 13.23 12.21 -0.96
N LEU A 40 12.16 12.19 -1.74
CA LEU A 40 12.19 12.12 -3.19
C LEU A 40 11.58 13.38 -3.78
N ASN A 41 12.27 13.97 -4.75
CA ASN A 41 11.77 15.12 -5.51
C ASN A 41 11.57 14.67 -6.96
N GLY A 42 10.38 14.84 -7.49
CA GLY A 42 10.07 14.39 -8.84
C GLY A 42 8.68 14.78 -9.30
N VAL A 43 8.28 14.25 -10.45
CA VAL A 43 6.97 14.50 -11.05
C VAL A 43 6.13 13.22 -10.98
N ILE A 44 4.88 13.34 -10.56
CA ILE A 44 3.95 12.22 -10.57
C ILE A 44 3.57 11.92 -12.01
N SER A 45 4.06 10.80 -12.54
CA SER A 45 3.81 10.36 -13.92
C SER A 45 2.56 9.50 -14.05
N LYS A 46 2.24 8.69 -13.02
CA LYS A 46 1.07 7.80 -13.03
C LYS A 46 0.54 7.58 -11.63
N ILE A 47 -0.77 7.35 -11.52
CA ILE A 47 -1.42 6.85 -10.30
C ILE A 47 -2.20 5.60 -10.65
N ASP A 48 -1.93 4.50 -9.96
CA ASP A 48 -2.75 3.30 -10.00
C ASP A 48 -3.73 3.36 -8.83
N TRP A 49 -4.96 3.80 -9.12
CA TRP A 49 -6.03 3.94 -8.14
C TRP A 49 -6.78 2.61 -7.99
N VAL A 50 -6.19 1.67 -7.26
CA VAL A 50 -6.66 0.28 -7.14
C VAL A 50 -6.73 -0.19 -5.68
N ASN A 51 -7.51 -1.25 -5.42
CA ASN A 51 -7.47 -1.98 -4.17
C ASN A 51 -6.38 -3.05 -4.21
N PRO A 52 -5.75 -3.39 -3.09
CA PRO A 52 -5.99 -2.88 -1.74
C PRO A 52 -5.28 -1.54 -1.46
N HIS A 53 -4.31 -1.13 -2.25
CA HIS A 53 -3.54 0.10 -2.04
C HIS A 53 -3.37 0.88 -3.33
N ILE A 54 -3.33 2.21 -3.21
CA ILE A 54 -2.99 3.11 -4.32
C ILE A 54 -1.48 3.13 -4.48
N TYR A 55 -1.01 3.18 -5.73
CA TYR A 55 0.40 3.36 -6.06
C TYR A 55 0.59 4.64 -6.86
N ILE A 56 1.58 5.42 -6.44
CA ILE A 56 2.02 6.62 -7.14
C ILE A 56 3.36 6.32 -7.81
N HIS A 57 3.44 6.55 -9.11
CA HIS A 57 4.68 6.47 -9.88
C HIS A 57 5.28 7.87 -9.94
N LEU A 58 6.46 8.02 -9.36
CA LEU A 58 7.20 9.28 -9.29
C LEU A 58 8.46 9.18 -10.14
N ASP A 59 8.57 10.03 -11.14
CA ASP A 59 9.76 10.15 -11.95
C ASP A 59 10.73 11.11 -11.29
N VAL A 60 11.89 10.58 -10.91
CA VAL A 60 12.96 11.28 -10.17
C VAL A 60 14.20 11.33 -11.05
N GLU A 61 14.84 12.48 -11.16
CA GLU A 61 16.15 12.60 -11.79
C GLU A 61 17.23 12.19 -10.79
N ASN A 62 18.08 11.22 -11.19
CA ASN A 62 19.21 10.79 -10.39
C ASN A 62 20.43 11.71 -10.58
N ASP A 63 21.52 11.46 -9.83
CA ASP A 63 22.73 12.27 -9.88
C ASP A 63 23.44 12.24 -11.24
N ALA A 64 23.14 11.24 -12.09
CA ALA A 64 23.65 11.14 -13.46
C ALA A 64 22.79 11.90 -14.49
N GLY A 65 21.66 12.51 -14.06
CA GLY A 65 20.71 13.18 -14.93
C GLY A 65 19.77 12.21 -15.66
N GLU A 66 19.69 10.96 -15.21
CA GLU A 66 18.79 9.96 -15.76
C GLU A 66 17.49 9.92 -14.95
N THR A 67 16.37 9.68 -15.63
CA THR A 67 15.08 9.54 -14.97
C THR A 67 14.89 8.12 -14.45
N GLU A 68 14.63 8.00 -13.17
CA GLU A 68 14.26 6.75 -12.50
C GLU A 68 12.83 6.84 -12.01
N THR A 69 12.00 5.83 -12.30
CA THR A 69 10.64 5.78 -11.78
C THR A 69 10.60 5.01 -10.45
N TRP A 70 10.08 5.68 -9.43
CA TRP A 70 9.78 5.09 -8.13
C TRP A 70 8.33 4.67 -8.07
N ARG A 71 8.05 3.46 -7.58
CA ARG A 71 6.71 2.98 -7.29
C ARG A 71 6.45 3.12 -5.79
N LEU A 72 5.58 4.04 -5.45
CA LEU A 72 5.31 4.43 -4.07
C LEU A 72 3.91 3.97 -3.66
N GLU A 73 3.86 3.09 -2.68
CA GLU A 73 2.61 2.59 -2.10
C GLU A 73 2.02 3.60 -1.11
N THR A 74 0.70 3.66 -1.01
CA THR A 74 0.01 4.47 -0.02
C THR A 74 -1.25 3.76 0.48
N VAL A 75 -2.14 4.49 1.15
CA VAL A 75 -3.36 3.97 1.77
C VAL A 75 -4.35 3.41 0.75
N PRO A 76 -5.29 2.56 1.17
CA PRO A 76 -6.40 2.10 0.33
C PRO A 76 -7.27 3.26 -0.16
N PRO A 77 -7.89 3.15 -1.36
CA PRO A 77 -8.80 4.16 -1.91
C PRO A 77 -9.91 4.61 -0.94
N ALA A 78 -10.42 3.69 -0.13
CA ALA A 78 -11.48 3.98 0.84
C ALA A 78 -11.08 5.04 1.88
N PHE A 79 -9.79 5.15 2.24
CA PHE A 79 -9.32 6.19 3.17
C PHE A 79 -9.39 7.57 2.52
N LEU A 80 -8.96 7.67 1.27
CA LEU A 80 -8.96 8.93 0.54
C LEU A 80 -10.38 9.40 0.22
N TYR A 81 -11.29 8.48 -0.13
CA TYR A 81 -12.71 8.81 -0.31
C TYR A 81 -13.34 9.41 0.94
N ARG A 82 -13.05 8.86 2.13
CA ARG A 82 -13.53 9.42 3.40
C ARG A 82 -12.96 10.81 3.70
N ALA A 83 -11.73 11.05 3.30
CA ALA A 83 -11.07 12.35 3.42
C ALA A 83 -11.43 13.31 2.28
N GLN A 84 -12.30 12.90 1.34
CA GLN A 84 -12.70 13.66 0.14
C GLN A 84 -11.50 14.02 -0.76
N VAL A 85 -10.45 13.20 -0.74
CA VAL A 85 -9.29 13.34 -1.61
C VAL A 85 -9.50 12.48 -2.85
N THR A 86 -9.39 13.09 -4.01
CA THR A 86 -9.56 12.44 -5.32
C THR A 86 -8.20 12.15 -5.97
N GLU A 87 -8.20 11.30 -7.00
CA GLU A 87 -7.00 11.04 -7.80
C GLU A 87 -6.41 12.33 -8.39
N ASN A 88 -7.26 13.22 -8.93
CA ASN A 88 -6.80 14.49 -9.48
C ASN A 88 -6.14 15.39 -8.42
N MET A 89 -6.64 15.39 -7.20
CA MET A 89 -6.03 16.13 -6.10
C MET A 89 -4.66 15.56 -5.74
N LEU A 90 -4.51 14.23 -5.71
CA LEU A 90 -3.20 13.60 -5.50
C LEU A 90 -2.23 13.84 -6.65
N ARG A 91 -2.72 13.87 -7.90
CA ARG A 91 -1.90 14.16 -9.05
C ARG A 91 -1.34 15.58 -9.02
N GLY A 92 -2.09 16.50 -8.46
CA GLY A 92 -1.73 17.90 -8.39
C GLY A 92 -1.67 18.57 -9.77
N SER A 93 -0.88 19.62 -9.88
CA SER A 93 -0.76 20.46 -11.08
C SER A 93 0.21 19.93 -12.15
N GLY A 94 0.84 18.78 -11.91
CA GLY A 94 1.90 18.25 -12.77
C GLY A 94 3.29 18.88 -12.54
N LYS A 95 3.41 19.78 -11.56
CA LYS A 95 4.69 20.31 -11.11
C LYS A 95 5.41 19.29 -10.21
N PRO A 96 6.73 19.42 -10.03
CA PRO A 96 7.48 18.59 -9.10
C PRO A 96 6.88 18.64 -7.69
N VAL A 97 6.85 17.49 -7.04
CA VAL A 97 6.45 17.31 -5.64
C VAL A 97 7.62 16.78 -4.84
N ARG A 98 7.60 16.99 -3.52
CA ARG A 98 8.51 16.37 -2.58
C ARG A 98 7.75 15.31 -1.80
N ILE A 99 8.22 14.07 -1.81
CA ILE A 99 7.58 12.94 -1.13
C ILE A 99 8.50 12.42 -0.04
N GLU A 100 7.97 12.36 1.18
CA GLU A 100 8.58 11.64 2.31
C GLU A 100 8.01 10.23 2.36
N ALA A 101 8.88 9.22 2.40
CA ALA A 101 8.49 7.83 2.34
C ALA A 101 9.42 6.94 3.18
N LEU A 102 8.98 5.72 3.47
CA LEU A 102 9.82 4.63 3.96
C LEU A 102 10.39 3.86 2.78
N ARG A 103 11.66 3.48 2.84
CA ARG A 103 12.32 2.66 1.82
C ARG A 103 11.80 1.24 1.81
N GLY A 104 11.60 0.65 0.63
CA GLY A 104 11.39 -0.79 0.49
C GLY A 104 12.59 -1.58 0.99
N ARG A 105 12.37 -2.69 1.71
CA ARG A 105 13.45 -3.56 2.20
C ARG A 105 14.22 -4.22 1.07
N ASP A 106 13.57 -4.50 -0.06
CA ASP A 106 14.25 -4.88 -1.29
C ASP A 106 14.84 -3.64 -1.96
N GLN A 107 16.12 -3.40 -1.70
CA GLN A 107 16.83 -2.22 -2.19
C GLN A 107 17.23 -2.32 -3.67
N SER A 108 17.01 -3.47 -4.31
CA SER A 108 17.21 -3.63 -5.75
C SER A 108 16.11 -2.94 -6.57
N GLN A 109 15.02 -2.54 -5.93
CA GLN A 109 13.87 -1.91 -6.54
C GLN A 109 13.64 -0.49 -5.98
N ASN A 110 13.13 0.41 -6.81
CA ASN A 110 12.74 1.76 -6.41
C ASN A 110 11.32 1.71 -5.82
N LEU A 111 11.22 1.21 -4.58
CA LEU A 111 9.97 1.05 -3.84
C LEU A 111 9.98 1.89 -2.57
N GLY A 112 8.82 2.46 -2.24
CA GLY A 112 8.62 3.18 -0.99
C GLY A 112 7.17 3.16 -0.53
N PHE A 113 6.96 3.49 0.75
CA PHE A 113 5.63 3.70 1.34
C PHE A 113 5.49 5.16 1.76
N ILE A 114 4.50 5.85 1.20
CA ILE A 114 4.37 7.30 1.35
C ILE A 114 3.91 7.66 2.76
N ILE A 115 4.62 8.61 3.36
CA ILE A 115 4.21 9.28 4.59
C ILE A 115 3.49 10.59 4.24
N THR A 116 4.17 11.48 3.50
CA THR A 116 3.64 12.81 3.16
C THR A 116 4.02 13.19 1.73
N ILE A 117 3.10 13.85 1.04
CA ILE A 117 3.35 14.50 -0.26
C ILE A 117 3.23 16.01 -0.06
N HIS A 118 4.26 16.76 -0.41
CA HIS A 118 4.29 18.21 -0.42
C HIS A 118 4.24 18.74 -1.85
N TYR A 119 3.31 19.65 -2.12
CA TYR A 119 3.09 20.22 -3.44
C TYR A 119 3.73 21.62 -3.56
N ALA A 120 4.11 21.97 -4.78
CA ALA A 120 4.73 23.27 -5.09
C ALA A 120 3.85 24.46 -4.69
N GLU A 121 2.54 24.28 -4.62
CA GLU A 121 1.56 25.29 -4.22
C GLU A 121 1.50 25.52 -2.69
N GLY A 122 2.27 24.75 -1.89
CA GLY A 122 2.39 24.92 -0.44
C GLY A 122 1.46 24.07 0.42
N HIS A 123 0.54 23.30 -0.18
CA HIS A 123 -0.27 22.32 0.55
C HIS A 123 0.42 20.95 0.60
N HIS A 124 -0.05 20.07 1.47
CA HIS A 124 0.45 18.71 1.59
C HIS A 124 -0.66 17.74 1.97
N TYR A 125 -0.45 16.46 1.67
CA TYR A 125 -1.26 15.35 2.17
C TYR A 125 -0.39 14.42 3.00
N GLN A 126 -0.72 14.27 4.29
CA GLN A 126 -0.18 13.21 5.13
C GLN A 126 -1.02 11.97 4.93
N LEU A 127 -0.45 10.94 4.30
CA LEU A 127 -1.16 9.73 3.90
C LEU A 127 -0.96 8.59 4.89
N SER A 128 0.01 8.69 5.78
CA SER A 128 0.25 7.71 6.84
C SER A 128 0.80 8.37 8.10
N ALA A 129 0.81 7.61 9.20
CA ALA A 129 1.41 8.09 10.44
C ALA A 129 2.94 8.20 10.32
N ASP A 130 3.54 9.14 11.03
CA ASP A 130 5.00 9.31 11.08
C ASP A 130 5.74 8.20 11.84
N ARG A 131 4.99 7.32 12.52
CA ARG A 131 5.53 6.24 13.37
C ARG A 131 4.90 4.91 12.97
N TYR A 132 5.74 3.94 12.72
CA TYR A 132 5.42 2.53 12.49
C TYR A 132 6.17 1.64 13.47
#